data_72f8135b8e916d55cc5c3b22474496ff
#
_entry.id   72f8135b8e916d55cc5c3b22474496ff
#
_cell.length_a   1.000
_cell.length_b   1.000
_cell.length_c   1.000
_cell.angle_alpha   90.00
_cell.angle_beta   90.00
_cell.angle_gamma   90.00
#
_symmetry.space_group_name_H-M   'P 1'
#
loop_
_entity.id
_entity.type
_entity.pdbx_description
1 polymer ?
#
loop_
_entity_poly.entity_id
_entity_poly.type
_entity_poly.pdbx_seq_one_letter_code
_entity_poly.pdbx_strand_id
1 'polypeptide(L)'
;MPAVTQRVDDYLGGVSRQSDDKKLPGQVEECINGYPDPTFGLTKRPGFQHIGNLGTGTTYDNSKWFFISRTDDEKYIGCITPANMSATPPVLGTIAVWNAVTFAPANITYGTGAQAYLTGARTDYDVLTIQDKSILTNKLITAAKTADPTFNANRQGTIKITGTSVETTYSGTVAGQSFSVTTDNDDTYDDALTKIKTAIDNLNISGLTTTKLKDNIRLTRNASFTLTVTGGPFANQANAFQDQVATLDELPSETVHNHVIKVVNSGALTSSYFLKYVANNGTSGPGYYEETLSPSTSTGLDASTMPHELVNTSVNNFTLQRIPWVARAVGDDDTNAHPSFIGNKITQSFFHNNRLGFLSADTVS
;
A
#
# COMPACT_ATOMS: atom_id res chain seq x y z
N MET A 1 51.08 -38.16 -45.01
CA MET A 1 51.29 -37.35 -43.81
C MET A 1 51.27 -38.29 -42.63
N PRO A 2 52.23 -38.24 -41.69
CA PRO A 2 52.15 -39.06 -40.50
C PRO A 2 50.92 -38.61 -39.67
N ALA A 3 50.20 -39.57 -39.11
CA ALA A 3 49.07 -39.28 -38.21
C ALA A 3 49.60 -38.59 -36.94
N VAL A 4 49.13 -37.41 -36.64
CA VAL A 4 49.41 -36.75 -35.38
C VAL A 4 48.44 -37.30 -34.33
N THR A 5 48.99 -38.05 -33.39
CA THR A 5 48.20 -38.61 -32.28
C THR A 5 48.41 -37.71 -31.08
N GLN A 6 47.34 -37.09 -30.63
CA GLN A 6 47.34 -36.35 -29.38
C GLN A 6 46.72 -37.26 -28.31
N ARG A 7 47.49 -37.48 -27.24
CA ARG A 7 47.02 -38.24 -26.07
C ARG A 7 46.52 -37.24 -25.02
N VAL A 8 45.29 -37.41 -24.55
CA VAL A 8 44.76 -36.71 -23.38
C VAL A 8 44.68 -37.71 -22.23
N ASP A 9 45.53 -37.50 -21.21
CA ASP A 9 45.69 -38.48 -20.12
C ASP A 9 44.53 -38.43 -19.11
N ASP A 10 43.88 -37.29 -18.94
CA ASP A 10 42.73 -37.10 -18.06
C ASP A 10 41.80 -35.99 -18.58
N TYR A 11 40.63 -35.93 -18.01
CA TYR A 11 39.64 -34.88 -18.29
C TYR A 11 39.29 -34.11 -17.00
N LEU A 12 40.31 -33.76 -16.20
CA LEU A 12 40.14 -33.08 -14.93
C LEU A 12 40.09 -31.54 -15.04
N GLY A 13 40.39 -31.00 -16.24
CA GLY A 13 40.45 -29.58 -16.47
C GLY A 13 39.13 -28.82 -16.41
N GLY A 14 38.00 -29.54 -16.21
CA GLY A 14 36.65 -28.94 -16.13
C GLY A 14 36.07 -28.62 -17.50
N VAL A 15 34.92 -27.91 -17.49
CA VAL A 15 34.23 -27.50 -18.73
C VAL A 15 34.70 -26.11 -19.13
N SER A 16 35.16 -25.96 -20.39
CA SER A 16 35.58 -24.70 -20.97
C SER A 16 34.78 -24.37 -22.22
N ARG A 17 34.23 -23.17 -22.28
CA ARG A 17 33.52 -22.60 -23.44
C ARG A 17 34.44 -21.81 -24.38
N GLN A 18 35.75 -21.86 -24.13
CA GLN A 18 36.72 -21.27 -25.03
C GLN A 18 36.76 -22.02 -26.36
N SER A 19 37.26 -21.35 -27.40
CA SER A 19 37.52 -21.98 -28.70
C SER A 19 38.57 -23.11 -28.54
N ASP A 20 38.49 -24.12 -29.39
CA ASP A 20 39.32 -25.33 -29.27
C ASP A 20 40.83 -25.06 -29.29
N ASP A 21 41.24 -23.98 -29.96
CA ASP A 21 42.65 -23.52 -29.99
C ASP A 21 43.14 -22.94 -28.67
N LYS A 22 42.22 -22.59 -27.75
CA LYS A 22 42.52 -21.99 -26.44
C LYS A 22 42.22 -22.92 -25.27
N LYS A 23 41.59 -24.06 -25.51
CA LYS A 23 41.35 -25.03 -24.46
C LYS A 23 42.63 -25.67 -23.99
N LEU A 24 42.78 -25.79 -22.68
CA LEU A 24 43.89 -26.51 -22.08
C LEU A 24 43.68 -28.03 -22.18
N PRO A 25 44.76 -28.83 -22.28
CA PRO A 25 44.64 -30.28 -22.21
C PRO A 25 43.84 -30.72 -20.98
N GLY A 26 42.93 -31.67 -21.16
CA GLY A 26 42.07 -32.16 -20.08
C GLY A 26 40.79 -31.35 -19.87
N GLN A 27 40.58 -30.24 -20.55
CA GLN A 27 39.32 -29.53 -20.56
C GLN A 27 38.32 -30.17 -21.55
N VAL A 28 37.05 -30.17 -21.19
CA VAL A 28 35.95 -30.68 -22.04
C VAL A 28 34.98 -29.54 -22.40
N GLU A 29 34.31 -29.68 -23.53
CA GLU A 29 33.32 -28.70 -23.98
C GLU A 29 32.03 -28.84 -23.20
N GLU A 30 31.62 -30.08 -22.91
CA GLU A 30 30.41 -30.40 -22.16
C GLU A 30 30.71 -31.64 -21.29
N CYS A 31 30.12 -31.65 -20.09
CA CYS A 31 30.21 -32.80 -19.17
C CYS A 31 28.84 -33.10 -18.59
N ILE A 32 28.15 -34.05 -19.19
CA ILE A 32 26.83 -34.51 -18.75
C ILE A 32 26.99 -35.81 -17.96
N ASN A 33 26.47 -35.81 -16.69
CA ASN A 33 26.58 -36.97 -15.79
C ASN A 33 28.02 -37.44 -15.51
N GLY A 34 29.02 -36.60 -15.78
CA GLY A 34 30.41 -36.85 -15.44
C GLY A 34 30.78 -36.07 -14.16
N TYR A 35 31.76 -36.59 -13.44
CA TYR A 35 32.37 -35.97 -12.28
C TYR A 35 33.90 -36.09 -12.40
N PRO A 36 34.67 -34.98 -12.45
CA PRO A 36 36.11 -35.03 -12.47
C PRO A 36 36.63 -35.37 -11.06
N ASP A 37 37.18 -36.56 -10.90
CA ASP A 37 37.76 -37.05 -9.65
C ASP A 37 39.28 -37.02 -9.76
N PRO A 38 40.03 -36.35 -8.83
CA PRO A 38 41.48 -36.25 -8.89
C PRO A 38 42.19 -37.61 -8.85
N THR A 39 41.54 -38.65 -8.31
CA THR A 39 42.13 -39.99 -8.18
C THR A 39 41.83 -40.88 -9.37
N PHE A 40 40.60 -40.81 -9.86
CA PHE A 40 40.09 -41.75 -10.87
C PHE A 40 39.87 -41.13 -12.27
N GLY A 41 40.14 -39.82 -12.42
CA GLY A 41 39.88 -39.13 -13.67
C GLY A 41 38.39 -38.78 -13.84
N LEU A 42 37.92 -38.67 -15.08
CA LEU A 42 36.50 -38.42 -15.32
C LEU A 42 35.68 -39.67 -15.05
N THR A 43 34.89 -39.61 -13.98
CA THR A 43 34.04 -40.73 -13.57
C THR A 43 32.57 -40.41 -13.77
N LYS A 44 31.69 -41.40 -13.70
CA LYS A 44 30.28 -41.22 -13.67
C LYS A 44 29.86 -40.52 -12.34
N ARG A 45 29.06 -39.47 -12.41
CA ARG A 45 28.54 -38.84 -11.20
C ARG A 45 27.85 -39.87 -10.29
N PRO A 46 27.95 -39.70 -8.96
CA PRO A 46 27.21 -40.53 -8.02
C PRO A 46 25.71 -40.52 -8.31
N GLY A 47 25.03 -41.62 -8.04
CA GLY A 47 23.59 -41.69 -8.09
C GLY A 47 22.93 -40.80 -7.04
N PHE A 48 21.66 -40.50 -7.22
CA PHE A 48 20.90 -39.85 -6.17
C PHE A 48 20.58 -40.85 -5.07
N GLN A 49 20.73 -40.43 -3.83
CA GLN A 49 20.30 -41.15 -2.67
C GLN A 49 18.93 -40.62 -2.23
N HIS A 50 17.98 -41.51 -2.00
CA HIS A 50 16.72 -41.13 -1.38
C HIS A 50 16.96 -40.85 0.11
N ILE A 51 16.62 -39.64 0.56
CA ILE A 51 16.85 -39.17 1.92
C ILE A 51 15.57 -39.00 2.75
N GLY A 52 14.39 -38.93 2.12
CA GLY A 52 13.13 -38.78 2.81
C GLY A 52 11.96 -38.49 1.91
N ASN A 53 10.75 -38.62 2.44
CA ASN A 53 9.50 -38.27 1.79
C ASN A 53 8.88 -37.05 2.51
N LEU A 54 8.52 -36.04 1.75
CA LEU A 54 7.86 -34.82 2.27
C LEU A 54 6.33 -34.94 2.26
N GLY A 55 5.78 -35.96 1.62
CA GLY A 55 4.35 -36.21 1.56
C GLY A 55 4.02 -37.56 0.92
N THR A 56 2.76 -37.87 0.83
CA THR A 56 2.26 -39.14 0.28
C THR A 56 1.32 -38.89 -0.89
N GLY A 57 1.31 -39.80 -1.88
CA GLY A 57 0.42 -39.72 -3.05
C GLY A 57 0.69 -38.49 -3.91
N THR A 58 -0.37 -37.91 -4.47
CA THR A 58 -0.34 -36.82 -5.44
C THR A 58 -0.55 -35.44 -4.80
N THR A 59 -0.47 -35.32 -3.49
CA THR A 59 -0.82 -34.12 -2.74
C THR A 59 -0.08 -32.85 -3.20
N TYR A 60 1.17 -32.99 -3.62
CA TYR A 60 2.01 -31.87 -4.01
C TYR A 60 2.41 -31.85 -5.50
N ASP A 61 1.81 -32.67 -6.34
CA ASP A 61 2.17 -32.78 -7.76
C ASP A 61 1.99 -31.46 -8.52
N ASN A 62 0.98 -30.67 -8.15
CA ASN A 62 0.69 -29.36 -8.73
C ASN A 62 1.22 -28.18 -7.90
N SER A 63 2.18 -28.42 -7.02
CA SER A 63 2.72 -27.38 -6.14
C SER A 63 3.94 -26.69 -6.74
N LYS A 64 4.10 -25.42 -6.46
CA LYS A 64 5.33 -24.64 -6.72
C LYS A 64 6.29 -24.86 -5.56
N TRP A 65 7.41 -25.48 -5.84
CA TRP A 65 8.47 -25.72 -4.85
C TRP A 65 9.45 -24.56 -4.78
N PHE A 66 9.95 -24.27 -3.58
CA PHE A 66 10.98 -23.27 -3.32
C PHE A 66 11.85 -23.68 -2.14
N PHE A 67 13.00 -23.02 -1.98
CA PHE A 67 13.96 -23.32 -0.95
C PHE A 67 14.21 -22.08 -0.09
N ILE A 68 14.29 -22.26 1.22
CA ILE A 68 14.62 -21.20 2.18
C ILE A 68 15.96 -21.58 2.84
N SER A 69 16.96 -20.72 2.72
CA SER A 69 18.22 -20.84 3.41
C SER A 69 18.40 -19.62 4.29
N ARG A 70 18.11 -19.76 5.57
CA ARG A 70 18.23 -18.68 6.55
C ARG A 70 19.63 -18.60 7.11
N THR A 71 20.16 -19.74 7.53
CA THR A 71 21.53 -19.94 8.04
C THR A 71 22.07 -21.25 7.51
N ASP A 72 23.32 -21.56 7.85
CA ASP A 72 23.92 -22.86 7.47
C ASP A 72 23.18 -24.04 8.15
N ASP A 73 22.64 -23.83 9.34
CA ASP A 73 21.97 -24.85 10.14
C ASP A 73 20.43 -24.80 9.99
N GLU A 74 19.87 -23.73 9.48
CA GLU A 74 18.43 -23.53 9.36
C GLU A 74 17.99 -23.37 7.89
N LYS A 75 17.60 -24.48 7.30
CA LYS A 75 17.20 -24.59 5.88
C LYS A 75 15.86 -25.30 5.79
N TYR A 76 15.02 -24.84 4.85
CA TYR A 76 13.68 -25.39 4.66
C TYR A 76 13.38 -25.62 3.18
N ILE A 77 12.51 -26.59 2.94
CA ILE A 77 11.90 -26.84 1.64
C ILE A 77 10.44 -26.44 1.77
N GLY A 78 9.98 -25.54 0.94
CA GLY A 78 8.59 -25.08 0.92
C GLY A 78 7.90 -25.42 -0.38
N CYS A 79 6.57 -25.55 -0.33
CA CYS A 79 5.76 -25.62 -1.51
C CYS A 79 4.45 -24.84 -1.35
N ILE A 80 3.98 -24.27 -2.44
CA ILE A 80 2.69 -23.61 -2.57
C ILE A 80 1.78 -24.52 -3.39
N THR A 81 0.71 -25.00 -2.78
CA THR A 81 -0.35 -25.73 -3.46
C THR A 81 -1.48 -24.76 -3.75
N PRO A 82 -1.73 -24.40 -5.03
CA PRO A 82 -2.79 -23.46 -5.39
C PRO A 82 -4.18 -23.97 -5.00
N ALA A 83 -5.10 -23.02 -4.81
CA ALA A 83 -6.50 -23.33 -4.54
C ALA A 83 -7.14 -24.14 -5.67
N ASN A 84 -7.98 -25.10 -5.34
CA ASN A 84 -8.85 -25.78 -6.27
C ASN A 84 -10.31 -25.36 -6.05
N MET A 85 -10.71 -24.30 -6.73
CA MET A 85 -12.06 -23.74 -6.62
C MET A 85 -13.13 -24.56 -7.38
N SER A 86 -12.70 -25.52 -8.21
CA SER A 86 -13.60 -26.45 -8.93
C SER A 86 -13.92 -27.71 -8.13
N ALA A 87 -13.22 -27.93 -7.02
CA ALA A 87 -13.54 -29.05 -6.12
C ALA A 87 -14.86 -28.81 -5.36
N THR A 88 -15.49 -29.89 -4.94
CA THR A 88 -16.73 -29.84 -4.16
C THR A 88 -16.52 -30.58 -2.83
N PRO A 89 -16.36 -29.87 -1.68
CA PRO A 89 -16.32 -28.40 -1.53
C PRO A 89 -15.03 -27.78 -2.12
N PRO A 90 -15.02 -26.46 -2.42
CA PRO A 90 -13.81 -25.75 -2.85
C PRO A 90 -12.67 -25.88 -1.83
N VAL A 91 -11.44 -26.08 -2.34
CA VAL A 91 -10.24 -26.24 -1.51
C VAL A 91 -9.39 -24.97 -1.63
N LEU A 92 -9.12 -24.34 -0.50
CA LEU A 92 -8.24 -23.16 -0.46
C LEU A 92 -6.79 -23.55 -0.74
N GLY A 93 -6.03 -22.62 -1.30
CA GLY A 93 -4.59 -22.82 -1.48
C GLY A 93 -3.87 -22.94 -0.15
N THR A 94 -2.78 -23.69 -0.12
CA THR A 94 -2.00 -23.96 1.09
C THR A 94 -0.51 -23.79 0.84
N ILE A 95 0.23 -23.54 1.92
CA ILE A 95 1.69 -23.61 1.96
C ILE A 95 2.06 -24.73 2.91
N ALA A 96 3.01 -25.56 2.50
CA ALA A 96 3.66 -26.51 3.38
C ALA A 96 5.17 -26.24 3.39
N VAL A 97 5.79 -26.35 4.54
CA VAL A 97 7.22 -26.14 4.76
C VAL A 97 7.76 -27.26 5.62
N TRP A 98 8.93 -27.77 5.27
CA TRP A 98 9.64 -28.80 6.04
C TRP A 98 11.07 -28.34 6.32
N ASN A 99 11.56 -28.67 7.47
CA ASN A 99 12.97 -28.54 7.79
C ASN A 99 13.78 -29.44 6.85
N ALA A 100 14.76 -28.87 6.13
CA ALA A 100 15.51 -29.59 5.10
C ALA A 100 16.49 -30.65 5.66
N VAL A 101 16.75 -30.64 6.97
CA VAL A 101 17.64 -31.60 7.65
C VAL A 101 16.84 -32.74 8.31
N THR A 102 15.80 -32.36 9.03
CA THR A 102 15.00 -33.35 9.82
C THR A 102 13.78 -33.85 9.08
N PHE A 103 13.38 -33.21 7.99
CA PHE A 103 12.12 -33.44 7.26
C PHE A 103 10.84 -33.24 8.08
N ALA A 104 10.99 -32.70 9.28
CA ALA A 104 9.84 -32.36 10.12
C ALA A 104 9.02 -31.23 9.49
N PRO A 105 7.67 -31.36 9.48
CA PRO A 105 6.83 -30.28 8.98
C PRO A 105 6.89 -29.07 9.92
N ALA A 106 6.88 -27.88 9.33
CA ALA A 106 6.76 -26.61 10.04
C ALA A 106 5.28 -26.20 10.19
N ASN A 107 5.00 -25.40 11.20
CA ASN A 107 3.68 -24.81 11.40
C ASN A 107 3.48 -23.60 10.50
N ILE A 108 2.35 -23.53 9.80
CA ILE A 108 1.99 -22.41 8.96
C ILE A 108 0.75 -21.72 9.52
N THR A 109 0.88 -20.44 9.80
CA THR A 109 -0.24 -19.55 10.17
C THR A 109 -0.59 -18.63 9.01
N TYR A 110 -1.87 -18.35 8.81
CA TYR A 110 -2.35 -17.45 7.76
C TYR A 110 -2.91 -16.18 8.39
N GLY A 111 -2.36 -15.04 8.02
CA GLY A 111 -2.94 -13.73 8.33
C GLY A 111 -4.27 -13.52 7.61
N THR A 112 -5.07 -12.59 8.09
CA THR A 112 -6.42 -12.33 7.57
C THR A 112 -6.41 -12.10 6.06
N GLY A 113 -7.13 -12.96 5.33
CA GLY A 113 -7.29 -12.90 3.88
C GLY A 113 -6.04 -13.26 3.06
N ALA A 114 -4.90 -13.60 3.67
CA ALA A 114 -3.67 -13.92 2.96
C ALA A 114 -3.78 -15.22 2.14
N GLN A 115 -4.54 -16.19 2.63
CA GLN A 115 -4.73 -17.47 1.95
C GLN A 115 -5.47 -17.33 0.61
N ALA A 116 -6.33 -16.33 0.46
CA ALA A 116 -7.05 -16.05 -0.78
C ALA A 116 -6.11 -15.67 -1.95
N TYR A 117 -4.87 -15.25 -1.66
CA TYR A 117 -3.84 -14.96 -2.66
C TYR A 117 -3.31 -16.20 -3.37
N LEU A 118 -3.48 -17.39 -2.79
CA LEU A 118 -2.94 -18.66 -3.29
C LEU A 118 -3.87 -19.30 -4.34
N THR A 119 -4.11 -18.59 -5.44
CA THR A 119 -4.96 -19.01 -6.57
C THR A 119 -4.15 -19.25 -7.84
N GLY A 120 -4.72 -19.93 -8.84
CA GLY A 120 -4.09 -20.19 -10.13
C GLY A 120 -3.38 -21.53 -10.21
N ALA A 121 -2.29 -21.61 -10.98
CA ALA A 121 -1.49 -22.80 -11.18
C ALA A 121 -0.09 -22.65 -10.58
N ARG A 122 0.64 -23.75 -10.40
CA ARG A 122 2.02 -23.73 -9.88
C ARG A 122 2.99 -22.83 -10.66
N THR A 123 2.76 -22.64 -11.95
CA THR A 123 3.58 -21.81 -12.84
C THR A 123 3.37 -20.31 -12.63
N ASP A 124 2.27 -19.95 -11.96
CA ASP A 124 1.88 -18.56 -11.76
C ASP A 124 2.55 -17.92 -10.55
N TYR A 125 3.38 -18.67 -9.84
CA TYR A 125 4.10 -18.15 -8.67
C TYR A 125 5.56 -17.89 -8.97
N ASP A 126 6.04 -16.76 -8.49
CA ASP A 126 7.44 -16.46 -8.27
C ASP A 126 7.70 -16.35 -6.76
N VAL A 127 8.82 -16.87 -6.29
CA VAL A 127 9.20 -16.84 -4.87
C VAL A 127 10.62 -16.36 -4.74
N LEU A 128 10.80 -15.28 -4.02
CA LEU A 128 12.09 -14.68 -3.70
C LEU A 128 12.31 -14.74 -2.19
N THR A 129 13.32 -15.48 -1.75
CA THR A 129 13.67 -15.58 -0.33
C THR A 129 14.79 -14.61 0.01
N ILE A 130 14.56 -13.79 1.05
CA ILE A 130 15.49 -12.82 1.59
C ILE A 130 15.50 -12.97 3.11
N GLN A 131 16.58 -13.49 3.66
CA GLN A 131 16.69 -13.73 5.11
C GLN A 131 15.48 -14.50 5.68
N ASP A 132 14.71 -13.90 6.59
CA ASP A 132 13.56 -14.50 7.26
C ASP A 132 12.26 -14.45 6.45
N LYS A 133 12.29 -13.87 5.26
CA LYS A 133 11.09 -13.61 4.46
C LYS A 133 11.20 -14.23 3.07
N SER A 134 10.14 -14.89 2.66
CA SER A 134 9.96 -15.30 1.27
C SER A 134 8.82 -14.49 0.66
N ILE A 135 9.14 -13.69 -0.34
CA ILE A 135 8.17 -12.87 -1.07
C ILE A 135 7.51 -13.74 -2.12
N LEU A 136 6.20 -13.89 -2.02
CA LEU A 136 5.36 -14.67 -2.92
C LEU A 136 4.66 -13.74 -3.89
N THR A 137 4.96 -13.86 -5.15
CA THR A 137 4.33 -13.10 -6.23
C THR A 137 3.42 -14.01 -7.05
N ASN A 138 2.13 -13.69 -7.13
CA ASN A 138 1.18 -14.37 -7.99
C ASN A 138 1.01 -13.58 -9.29
N LYS A 139 1.49 -14.15 -10.40
CA LYS A 139 1.54 -13.52 -11.73
C LYS A 139 0.17 -13.35 -12.38
N LEU A 140 -0.89 -13.93 -11.84
CA LEU A 140 -2.26 -13.77 -12.35
C LEU A 140 -2.94 -12.52 -11.83
N ILE A 141 -2.54 -12.05 -10.65
CA ILE A 141 -3.21 -10.95 -9.97
C ILE A 141 -2.68 -9.62 -10.51
N THR A 142 -3.60 -8.76 -10.94
CA THR A 142 -3.28 -7.39 -11.31
C THR A 142 -3.13 -6.55 -10.07
N ALA A 143 -1.96 -5.92 -9.89
CA ALA A 143 -1.70 -5.05 -8.76
C ALA A 143 -2.59 -3.80 -8.84
N ALA A 144 -3.19 -3.41 -7.74
CA ALA A 144 -4.12 -2.28 -7.67
C ALA A 144 -3.78 -1.31 -6.55
N LYS A 145 -4.15 -0.05 -6.73
CA LYS A 145 -4.26 0.91 -5.63
C LYS A 145 -5.53 0.65 -4.84
N THR A 146 -5.60 1.12 -3.60
CA THR A 146 -6.87 1.15 -2.86
C THR A 146 -7.89 2.00 -3.61
N ALA A 147 -9.18 1.71 -3.44
CA ALA A 147 -10.22 2.51 -4.07
C ALA A 147 -10.13 3.98 -3.62
N ASP A 148 -10.43 4.88 -4.55
CA ASP A 148 -10.49 6.31 -4.21
C ASP A 148 -11.60 6.53 -3.17
N PRO A 149 -11.30 7.24 -2.06
CA PRO A 149 -12.30 7.52 -1.05
C PRO A 149 -13.46 8.36 -1.62
N THR A 150 -14.67 8.05 -1.22
CA THR A 150 -15.81 8.89 -1.55
C THR A 150 -15.85 10.09 -0.61
N PHE A 151 -15.52 11.26 -1.12
CA PHE A 151 -15.62 12.51 -0.40
C PHE A 151 -16.72 13.39 -1.02
N ASN A 152 -17.59 13.93 -0.19
CA ASN A 152 -18.63 14.86 -0.61
C ASN A 152 -18.48 16.18 0.17
N ALA A 153 -17.87 17.14 -0.47
CA ALA A 153 -17.63 18.48 0.06
C ALA A 153 -18.91 19.16 0.59
N ASN A 154 -20.04 18.94 -0.08
CA ASN A 154 -21.33 19.53 0.28
C ASN A 154 -21.97 18.93 1.54
N ARG A 155 -21.31 17.97 2.21
CA ARG A 155 -21.72 17.45 3.51
C ARG A 155 -21.06 18.16 4.69
N GLN A 156 -20.25 19.15 4.39
CA GLN A 156 -19.54 19.96 5.40
C GLN A 156 -19.65 21.44 5.06
N GLY A 157 -19.45 22.29 6.04
CA GLY A 157 -19.40 23.72 5.87
C GLY A 157 -18.78 24.42 7.07
N THR A 158 -18.29 25.62 6.86
CA THR A 158 -17.71 26.47 7.89
C THR A 158 -18.27 27.88 7.71
N ILE A 159 -18.77 28.46 8.78
CA ILE A 159 -19.08 29.88 8.88
C ILE A 159 -17.98 30.50 9.71
N LYS A 160 -17.18 31.36 9.08
CA LYS A 160 -16.13 32.15 9.75
C LYS A 160 -16.61 33.59 9.88
N ILE A 161 -16.46 34.19 11.07
CA ILE A 161 -16.63 35.61 11.26
C ILE A 161 -15.27 36.27 11.49
N THR A 162 -15.08 37.47 10.99
CA THR A 162 -13.80 38.22 11.05
C THR A 162 -13.88 39.44 11.95
N GLY A 163 -15.05 39.77 12.42
CA GLY A 163 -15.28 40.89 13.31
C GLY A 163 -16.71 40.92 13.80
N THR A 164 -16.93 41.65 14.87
CA THR A 164 -18.25 41.99 15.37
C THR A 164 -18.40 43.51 15.40
N SER A 165 -19.58 43.97 15.07
CA SER A 165 -20.02 45.35 15.33
C SER A 165 -21.24 45.28 16.23
N VAL A 166 -21.45 46.32 16.98
CA VAL A 166 -22.66 46.47 17.80
C VAL A 166 -23.89 46.47 16.90
N GLU A 167 -25.01 45.85 17.34
CA GLU A 167 -26.29 45.78 16.63
C GLU A 167 -26.15 45.24 15.18
N THR A 168 -25.23 44.32 14.97
CA THR A 168 -24.96 43.72 13.66
C THR A 168 -25.87 42.51 13.42
N THR A 169 -26.52 42.49 12.28
CA THR A 169 -27.34 41.35 11.86
C THR A 169 -26.52 40.39 11.00
N TYR A 170 -26.46 39.13 11.45
CA TYR A 170 -25.93 37.99 10.67
C TYR A 170 -27.13 37.18 10.18
N SER A 171 -27.17 36.92 8.87
CA SER A 171 -28.23 36.13 8.27
C SER A 171 -27.67 35.18 7.21
N GLY A 172 -28.41 34.13 6.90
CA GLY A 172 -28.00 33.16 5.91
C GLY A 172 -28.97 32.00 5.76
N THR A 173 -28.51 31.00 5.02
CA THR A 173 -29.28 29.76 4.83
C THR A 173 -28.40 28.54 5.10
N VAL A 174 -29.00 27.55 5.73
CA VAL A 174 -28.41 26.22 5.94
C VAL A 174 -29.42 25.18 5.46
N ALA A 175 -29.05 24.40 4.46
CA ALA A 175 -29.95 23.38 3.86
C ALA A 175 -31.32 23.95 3.41
N GLY A 176 -31.28 25.15 2.88
CA GLY A 176 -32.52 25.86 2.41
C GLY A 176 -33.38 26.51 3.50
N GLN A 177 -33.00 26.36 4.78
CA GLN A 177 -33.68 27.04 5.90
C GLN A 177 -32.91 28.33 6.29
N SER A 178 -33.63 29.43 6.47
CA SER A 178 -33.02 30.72 6.78
C SER A 178 -32.86 30.92 8.28
N PHE A 179 -31.76 31.54 8.66
CA PHE A 179 -31.53 32.05 10.01
C PHE A 179 -31.21 33.53 9.97
N SER A 180 -31.51 34.23 11.03
CA SER A 180 -31.14 35.63 11.24
C SER A 180 -30.97 35.89 12.73
N VAL A 181 -29.90 36.58 13.09
CA VAL A 181 -29.59 36.96 14.48
C VAL A 181 -28.89 38.32 14.50
N THR A 182 -29.28 39.15 15.44
CA THR A 182 -28.67 40.44 15.66
C THR A 182 -27.89 40.45 16.97
N THR A 183 -26.67 40.97 16.94
CA THR A 183 -25.84 41.16 18.14
C THR A 183 -26.32 42.36 18.93
N ASP A 184 -26.18 42.31 20.27
CA ASP A 184 -26.43 43.40 21.17
C ASP A 184 -25.20 44.33 21.31
N ASN A 185 -25.39 45.45 22.01
CA ASN A 185 -24.34 46.46 22.17
C ASN A 185 -23.10 46.00 22.97
N ASP A 186 -23.28 44.97 23.79
CA ASP A 186 -22.26 44.41 24.68
C ASP A 186 -21.77 43.00 24.25
N ASP A 187 -22.22 42.52 23.13
CA ASP A 187 -21.80 41.22 22.61
C ASP A 187 -20.32 41.21 22.26
N THR A 188 -19.64 40.23 22.78
CA THR A 188 -18.29 39.86 22.35
C THR A 188 -18.31 39.09 21.08
N TYR A 189 -17.12 38.85 20.51
CA TYR A 189 -16.92 37.98 19.38
C TYR A 189 -17.46 36.54 19.61
N ASP A 190 -17.24 36.03 20.83
CA ASP A 190 -17.68 34.71 21.23
C ASP A 190 -19.22 34.63 21.39
N ASP A 191 -19.84 35.71 21.86
CA ASP A 191 -21.31 35.83 21.98
C ASP A 191 -21.96 35.82 20.61
N ALA A 192 -21.41 36.54 19.64
CA ALA A 192 -21.90 36.55 18.24
C ALA A 192 -21.88 35.14 17.64
N LEU A 193 -20.76 34.40 17.77
CA LEU A 193 -20.67 33.00 17.33
C LEU A 193 -21.68 32.12 18.04
N THR A 194 -21.87 32.30 19.34
CA THR A 194 -22.85 31.53 20.12
C THR A 194 -24.27 31.80 19.66
N LYS A 195 -24.64 33.05 19.41
CA LYS A 195 -25.94 33.44 18.87
C LYS A 195 -26.18 32.85 17.49
N ILE A 196 -25.24 32.94 16.58
CA ILE A 196 -25.31 32.36 15.23
C ILE A 196 -25.50 30.84 15.32
N LYS A 197 -24.68 30.17 16.13
CA LYS A 197 -24.79 28.73 16.34
C LYS A 197 -26.16 28.34 16.87
N THR A 198 -26.67 29.04 17.89
CA THR A 198 -27.97 28.79 18.48
C THR A 198 -29.09 28.98 17.45
N ALA A 199 -29.03 30.03 16.64
CA ALA A 199 -30.02 30.26 15.57
C ALA A 199 -30.01 29.13 14.53
N ILE A 200 -28.84 28.60 14.17
CA ILE A 200 -28.72 27.45 13.27
C ILE A 200 -29.23 26.16 13.91
N ASP A 201 -28.90 25.91 15.19
CA ASP A 201 -29.37 24.72 15.91
C ASP A 201 -30.92 24.69 16.05
N ASN A 202 -31.52 25.87 16.25
CA ASN A 202 -32.98 26.03 16.35
C ASN A 202 -33.73 25.73 15.03
N LEU A 203 -33.01 25.66 13.89
CA LEU A 203 -33.63 25.20 12.64
C LEU A 203 -33.93 23.70 12.67
N ASN A 204 -33.41 22.95 13.61
CA ASN A 204 -33.65 21.52 13.79
C ASN A 204 -33.45 20.71 12.51
N ILE A 205 -32.42 21.01 11.75
CA ILE A 205 -32.11 20.35 10.47
C ILE A 205 -31.64 18.91 10.75
N SER A 206 -32.36 17.95 10.22
CA SER A 206 -32.07 16.52 10.44
C SER A 206 -30.67 16.15 10.00
N GLY A 207 -29.92 15.52 10.90
CA GLY A 207 -28.55 15.04 10.64
C GLY A 207 -27.48 16.14 10.58
N LEU A 208 -27.80 17.39 10.89
CA LEU A 208 -26.86 18.49 11.03
C LEU A 208 -26.22 18.47 12.43
N THR A 209 -24.92 18.62 12.47
CA THR A 209 -24.15 18.85 13.71
C THR A 209 -23.38 20.13 13.56
N THR A 210 -23.41 21.00 14.58
CA THR A 210 -22.69 22.26 14.63
C THR A 210 -21.68 22.26 15.76
N THR A 211 -20.48 22.76 15.51
CA THR A 211 -19.40 22.89 16.52
C THR A 211 -18.88 24.32 16.49
N LYS A 212 -19.02 25.04 17.61
CA LYS A 212 -18.41 26.37 17.76
C LYS A 212 -16.92 26.23 18.07
N LEU A 213 -16.10 26.98 17.38
CA LEU A 213 -14.67 27.07 17.54
C LEU A 213 -14.28 28.54 17.70
N LYS A 214 -13.00 28.85 17.81
CA LYS A 214 -12.51 30.18 18.18
C LYS A 214 -13.06 31.33 17.31
N ASP A 215 -13.05 31.15 15.96
CA ASP A 215 -13.44 32.18 15.00
C ASP A 215 -14.48 31.67 13.99
N ASN A 216 -15.04 30.48 14.24
CA ASN A 216 -15.92 29.84 13.27
C ASN A 216 -16.91 28.86 13.89
N ILE A 217 -17.90 28.52 13.11
CA ILE A 217 -18.83 27.42 13.37
C ILE A 217 -18.65 26.38 12.28
N ARG A 218 -18.23 25.18 12.66
CA ARG A 218 -18.13 24.03 11.77
C ARG A 218 -19.48 23.32 11.71
N LEU A 219 -19.94 23.04 10.49
CA LEU A 219 -21.17 22.31 10.22
C LEU A 219 -20.82 20.99 9.50
N THR A 220 -21.45 19.91 9.92
CA THR A 220 -21.38 18.61 9.24
C THR A 220 -22.76 18.01 9.14
N ARG A 221 -23.06 17.32 8.03
CA ARG A 221 -24.36 16.69 7.81
C ARG A 221 -24.19 15.35 7.08
N ASN A 222 -25.03 14.38 7.37
CA ASN A 222 -25.07 13.10 6.66
C ASN A 222 -25.60 13.18 5.22
N ALA A 223 -26.20 14.30 4.83
CA ALA A 223 -26.67 14.61 3.48
C ALA A 223 -26.09 15.92 2.97
N SER A 224 -25.98 16.08 1.66
CA SER A 224 -25.55 17.34 1.04
C SER A 224 -26.45 18.50 1.42
N PHE A 225 -25.86 19.69 1.61
CA PHE A 225 -26.60 20.91 1.93
C PHE A 225 -25.91 22.12 1.30
N THR A 226 -26.68 23.20 1.16
CA THR A 226 -26.18 24.51 0.77
C THR A 226 -25.97 25.38 2.00
N LEU A 227 -24.93 26.22 1.96
CA LEU A 227 -24.57 27.12 3.04
C LEU A 227 -24.32 28.53 2.49
N THR A 228 -24.99 29.51 3.07
CA THR A 228 -24.71 30.91 2.82
C THR A 228 -24.72 31.69 4.13
N VAL A 229 -23.93 32.74 4.21
CA VAL A 229 -23.96 33.70 5.32
C VAL A 229 -23.67 35.10 4.79
N THR A 230 -24.30 36.06 5.39
CA THR A 230 -24.02 37.48 5.24
C THR A 230 -24.03 38.11 6.63
N GLY A 231 -23.23 39.11 6.86
CA GLY A 231 -23.23 39.75 8.18
C GLY A 231 -22.60 41.11 8.17
N GLY A 232 -23.21 41.99 8.92
CA GLY A 232 -22.72 43.29 9.26
C GLY A 232 -22.96 44.42 8.26
N PRO A 233 -22.82 45.66 8.71
CA PRO A 233 -22.88 46.84 7.83
C PRO A 233 -21.71 46.90 6.84
N PHE A 234 -20.68 46.11 7.07
CA PHE A 234 -19.53 45.96 6.17
C PHE A 234 -19.57 44.55 5.57
N ALA A 235 -19.76 44.44 4.29
CA ALA A 235 -20.16 43.29 3.50
C ALA A 235 -19.31 41.96 3.68
N ASN A 236 -18.30 41.95 4.52
CA ASN A 236 -17.37 40.80 4.62
C ASN A 236 -17.01 40.39 6.07
N GLN A 237 -17.87 40.67 7.05
CA GLN A 237 -17.62 40.24 8.44
C GLN A 237 -17.98 38.76 8.69
N ALA A 238 -18.72 38.15 7.81
CA ALA A 238 -19.01 36.70 7.84
C ALA A 238 -18.79 36.10 6.46
N ASN A 239 -18.11 34.98 6.42
CA ASN A 239 -17.89 34.18 5.22
C ASN A 239 -18.31 32.73 5.45
N ALA A 240 -18.91 32.12 4.45
CA ALA A 240 -19.28 30.72 4.48
C ALA A 240 -18.64 29.96 3.31
N PHE A 241 -18.02 28.84 3.62
CA PHE A 241 -17.47 27.95 2.62
C PHE A 241 -17.70 26.49 2.99
N GLN A 242 -17.63 25.58 2.05
CA GLN A 242 -17.87 24.16 2.28
C GLN A 242 -16.59 23.34 2.23
N ASP A 243 -15.81 23.43 1.18
CA ASP A 243 -14.61 22.62 0.96
C ASP A 243 -13.41 23.39 0.44
N GLN A 244 -13.63 24.66 0.02
CA GLN A 244 -12.59 25.46 -0.58
C GLN A 244 -12.65 26.92 -0.15
N VAL A 245 -11.49 27.54 -0.12
CA VAL A 245 -11.27 28.97 0.10
C VAL A 245 -10.41 29.54 -1.04
N ALA A 246 -10.54 30.85 -1.28
CA ALA A 246 -9.76 31.51 -2.32
C ALA A 246 -8.31 31.76 -1.88
N THR A 247 -8.10 32.06 -0.59
CA THR A 247 -6.80 32.45 -0.04
C THR A 247 -6.60 31.86 1.37
N LEU A 248 -5.36 31.87 1.85
CA LEU A 248 -5.00 31.34 3.17
C LEU A 248 -5.64 32.10 4.36
N ASP A 249 -5.86 33.38 4.22
CA ASP A 249 -6.46 34.24 5.26
C ASP A 249 -7.95 33.95 5.48
N GLU A 250 -8.61 33.30 4.53
CA GLU A 250 -9.97 32.80 4.69
C GLU A 250 -10.05 31.56 5.56
N LEU A 251 -8.93 30.86 5.78
CA LEU A 251 -8.91 29.67 6.66
C LEU A 251 -9.28 30.02 8.10
N PRO A 252 -10.06 29.17 8.79
CA PRO A 252 -10.32 29.35 10.22
C PRO A 252 -9.01 29.20 11.03
N SER A 253 -8.86 30.01 12.08
CA SER A 253 -7.66 29.93 12.93
C SER A 253 -7.56 28.61 13.70
N GLU A 254 -8.70 28.02 14.03
CA GLU A 254 -8.83 26.71 14.68
C GLU A 254 -9.99 25.95 14.06
N THR A 255 -9.85 24.63 13.87
CA THR A 255 -10.94 23.79 13.39
C THR A 255 -10.84 22.38 13.98
N VAL A 256 -11.62 21.45 13.49
CA VAL A 256 -11.58 20.05 13.94
C VAL A 256 -10.39 19.32 13.32
N HIS A 257 -9.84 18.37 14.07
CA HIS A 257 -8.75 17.52 13.59
C HIS A 257 -9.15 16.78 12.30
N ASN A 258 -8.21 16.68 11.36
CA ASN A 258 -8.41 16.08 10.02
C ASN A 258 -9.40 16.83 9.12
N HIS A 259 -9.78 18.07 9.43
CA HIS A 259 -10.54 18.90 8.50
C HIS A 259 -9.66 19.26 7.29
N VAL A 260 -10.09 18.85 6.09
CA VAL A 260 -9.38 19.13 4.84
C VAL A 260 -10.11 20.25 4.09
N ILE A 261 -9.35 21.26 3.67
CA ILE A 261 -9.84 22.43 2.94
C ILE A 261 -8.94 22.62 1.71
N LYS A 262 -9.55 22.86 0.55
CA LYS A 262 -8.85 23.20 -0.67
C LYS A 262 -8.57 24.70 -0.69
N VAL A 263 -7.34 25.11 -0.94
CA VAL A 263 -6.97 26.50 -1.23
C VAL A 263 -6.82 26.65 -2.75
N VAL A 264 -7.68 27.45 -3.36
CA VAL A 264 -7.73 27.58 -4.82
C VAL A 264 -6.68 28.56 -5.35
N ASN A 265 -6.23 29.48 -4.51
CA ASN A 265 -5.23 30.50 -4.83
C ASN A 265 -5.59 31.32 -6.09
N SER A 266 -6.62 32.13 -5.99
CA SER A 266 -7.23 32.89 -7.12
C SER A 266 -6.33 33.97 -7.75
N GLY A 267 -5.09 34.12 -7.25
CA GLY A 267 -4.07 34.98 -7.86
C GLY A 267 -3.20 34.18 -8.82
N ALA A 268 -3.28 34.48 -10.06
CA ALA A 268 -2.46 34.26 -11.27
C ALA A 268 -1.48 33.04 -11.40
N LEU A 269 -1.22 32.21 -10.41
CA LEU A 269 -0.35 31.04 -10.47
C LEU A 269 -1.01 29.83 -9.81
N THR A 270 -1.97 29.29 -10.37
CA THR A 270 -2.29 27.96 -10.94
C THR A 270 -2.15 26.69 -10.12
N SER A 271 -1.83 26.66 -8.86
CA SER A 271 -1.87 25.40 -8.13
C SER A 271 -2.76 25.50 -6.90
N SER A 272 -3.95 24.93 -7.03
CA SER A 272 -4.75 24.63 -5.86
C SER A 272 -4.09 23.47 -5.10
N TYR A 273 -4.10 23.55 -3.78
CA TYR A 273 -3.58 22.52 -2.89
C TYR A 273 -4.53 22.28 -1.75
N PHE A 274 -4.35 21.18 -1.06
CA PHE A 274 -5.18 20.78 0.07
C PHE A 274 -4.42 20.93 1.36
N LEU A 275 -5.08 21.48 2.38
CA LEU A 275 -4.57 21.61 3.72
C LEU A 275 -5.43 20.80 4.68
N LYS A 276 -4.78 20.03 5.55
CA LYS A 276 -5.39 19.29 6.63
C LYS A 276 -5.06 19.96 7.95
N TYR A 277 -6.07 20.17 8.78
CA TYR A 277 -5.85 20.70 10.12
C TYR A 277 -5.46 19.62 11.13
N VAL A 278 -4.38 19.84 11.85
CA VAL A 278 -3.87 18.98 12.90
C VAL A 278 -4.06 19.66 14.24
N ALA A 279 -5.10 19.29 14.98
CA ALA A 279 -5.33 19.79 16.33
C ALA A 279 -4.36 19.13 17.32
N ASN A 280 -3.77 19.90 18.22
CA ASN A 280 -2.78 19.42 19.21
C ASN A 280 -3.32 18.34 20.14
N ASN A 281 -4.63 18.35 20.42
CA ASN A 281 -5.31 17.36 21.26
C ASN A 281 -5.93 16.20 20.46
N GLY A 282 -5.76 16.17 19.14
CA GLY A 282 -6.32 15.16 18.26
C GLY A 282 -7.83 15.26 18.01
N THR A 283 -8.50 16.33 18.48
CA THR A 283 -9.96 16.52 18.30
C THR A 283 -10.32 17.87 17.69
N SER A 284 -10.02 18.98 18.34
CA SER A 284 -10.32 20.34 17.87
C SER A 284 -9.59 21.37 18.72
N GLY A 285 -9.60 22.64 18.32
CA GLY A 285 -8.96 23.75 19.03
C GLY A 285 -7.56 24.04 18.51
N PRO A 286 -6.63 24.53 19.33
CA PRO A 286 -5.30 24.94 18.86
C PRO A 286 -4.56 23.86 18.06
N GLY A 287 -3.96 24.25 16.94
CA GLY A 287 -3.27 23.35 16.06
C GLY A 287 -2.60 24.09 14.89
N TYR A 288 -2.34 23.38 13.81
CA TYR A 288 -1.71 23.92 12.61
C TYR A 288 -2.26 23.25 11.34
N TYR A 289 -2.04 23.88 10.22
CA TYR A 289 -2.33 23.28 8.91
C TYR A 289 -1.08 22.65 8.32
N GLU A 290 -1.23 21.49 7.73
CA GLU A 290 -0.22 20.82 6.92
C GLU A 290 -0.76 20.49 5.54
N GLU A 291 0.12 20.49 4.54
CA GLU A 291 -0.27 20.08 3.18
C GLU A 291 -0.64 18.60 3.16
N THR A 292 -1.68 18.29 2.41
CA THR A 292 -2.19 16.93 2.29
C THR A 292 -2.72 16.67 0.87
N LEU A 293 -3.06 15.42 0.62
CA LEU A 293 -3.71 14.99 -0.62
C LEU A 293 -5.19 15.37 -0.64
N SER A 294 -5.75 15.42 -1.84
CA SER A 294 -7.20 15.51 -2.00
C SER A 294 -7.89 14.36 -1.23
N PRO A 295 -8.94 14.65 -0.47
CA PRO A 295 -9.66 13.63 0.28
C PRO A 295 -10.39 12.59 -0.61
N SER A 296 -10.43 12.82 -1.93
CA SER A 296 -10.96 11.89 -2.91
C SER A 296 -9.88 11.11 -3.68
N THR A 297 -8.61 11.22 -3.27
CA THR A 297 -7.50 10.52 -3.94
C THR A 297 -7.03 9.33 -3.09
N SER A 298 -6.92 8.18 -3.72
CA SER A 298 -6.31 7.01 -3.10
C SER A 298 -4.82 7.24 -2.82
N THR A 299 -4.38 6.86 -1.64
CA THR A 299 -2.98 7.04 -1.21
C THR A 299 -2.22 5.72 -1.11
N GLY A 300 -2.92 4.61 -1.00
CA GLY A 300 -2.34 3.32 -0.69
C GLY A 300 -2.41 2.29 -1.81
N LEU A 301 -1.68 1.19 -1.62
CA LEU A 301 -1.77 0.01 -2.45
C LEU A 301 -2.78 -0.97 -1.83
N ASP A 302 -3.55 -1.66 -2.67
CA ASP A 302 -4.42 -2.74 -2.20
C ASP A 302 -3.58 -3.98 -1.86
N ALA A 303 -3.27 -4.13 -0.59
CA ALA A 303 -2.43 -5.22 -0.10
C ALA A 303 -2.96 -6.62 -0.44
N SER A 304 -4.24 -6.77 -0.83
CA SER A 304 -4.79 -8.05 -1.26
C SER A 304 -4.35 -8.45 -2.67
N THR A 305 -3.98 -7.47 -3.49
CA THR A 305 -3.53 -7.67 -4.87
C THR A 305 -2.00 -7.64 -5.01
N MET A 306 -1.30 -7.21 -3.98
CA MET A 306 0.15 -7.10 -3.95
C MET A 306 0.82 -8.40 -3.50
N PRO A 307 2.12 -8.60 -3.81
CA PRO A 307 2.87 -9.74 -3.28
C PRO A 307 2.72 -9.90 -1.76
N HIS A 308 2.67 -11.15 -1.33
CA HIS A 308 2.58 -11.52 0.09
C HIS A 308 3.93 -11.98 0.61
N GLU A 309 4.12 -11.97 1.91
CA GLU A 309 5.32 -12.48 2.55
C GLU A 309 5.03 -13.71 3.42
N LEU A 310 5.84 -14.73 3.26
CA LEU A 310 5.93 -15.84 4.20
C LEU A 310 7.09 -15.55 5.15
N VAL A 311 6.78 -15.20 6.38
CA VAL A 311 7.77 -14.81 7.40
C VAL A 311 8.08 -16.00 8.30
N ASN A 312 9.37 -16.30 8.44
CA ASN A 312 9.84 -17.23 9.49
C ASN A 312 9.85 -16.48 10.82
N THR A 313 8.88 -16.78 11.68
CA THR A 313 8.70 -16.11 12.98
C THR A 313 9.53 -16.74 14.10
N SER A 314 9.84 -18.02 13.97
CA SER A 314 10.76 -18.78 14.83
C SER A 314 11.08 -20.11 14.17
N VAL A 315 11.98 -20.90 14.74
CA VAL A 315 12.34 -22.24 14.24
C VAL A 315 11.08 -23.05 13.98
N ASN A 316 10.90 -23.54 12.75
CA ASN A 316 9.75 -24.34 12.28
C ASN A 316 8.38 -23.63 12.41
N ASN A 317 8.33 -22.29 12.48
CA ASN A 317 7.07 -21.55 12.47
C ASN A 317 7.10 -20.46 11.43
N PHE A 318 6.06 -20.41 10.61
CA PHE A 318 5.92 -19.46 9.51
C PHE A 318 4.54 -18.80 9.52
N THR A 319 4.49 -17.56 9.08
CA THR A 319 3.24 -16.83 8.89
C THR A 319 3.18 -16.30 7.47
N LEU A 320 2.16 -16.69 6.69
CA LEU A 320 1.82 -16.02 5.44
C LEU A 320 0.97 -14.80 5.74
N GLN A 321 1.41 -13.64 5.31
CA GLN A 321 0.70 -12.39 5.54
C GLN A 321 0.85 -11.42 4.38
N ARG A 322 0.00 -10.41 4.36
CA ARG A 322 0.12 -9.26 3.46
C ARG A 322 1.28 -8.39 3.90
N ILE A 323 2.06 -7.88 2.94
CA ILE A 323 3.09 -6.88 3.24
C ILE A 323 2.40 -5.57 3.61
N PRO A 324 2.78 -4.90 4.72
CA PRO A 324 2.25 -3.59 5.10
C PRO A 324 2.87 -2.50 4.21
N TRP A 325 2.23 -2.22 3.08
CA TRP A 325 2.67 -1.18 2.16
C TRP A 325 2.41 0.21 2.74
N VAL A 326 3.41 1.08 2.67
CA VAL A 326 3.27 2.46 3.13
C VAL A 326 2.53 3.27 2.07
N ALA A 327 1.50 4.01 2.52
CA ALA A 327 0.77 4.93 1.66
C ALA A 327 1.62 6.17 1.33
N ARG A 328 1.41 6.77 0.15
CA ARG A 328 2.02 8.07 -0.15
C ARG A 328 1.40 9.16 0.75
N ALA A 329 2.22 10.08 1.20
CA ALA A 329 1.79 11.15 2.10
C ALA A 329 1.48 12.45 1.37
N VAL A 330 2.07 12.69 0.20
CA VAL A 330 1.97 13.95 -0.56
C VAL A 330 1.96 13.67 -2.06
N GLY A 331 1.51 14.67 -2.83
CA GLY A 331 1.40 14.60 -4.29
C GLY A 331 0.12 13.91 -4.76
N ASP A 332 -0.11 13.90 -6.05
CA ASP A 332 -1.21 13.24 -6.74
C ASP A 332 -0.67 12.25 -7.78
N ASP A 333 -1.54 11.77 -8.67
CA ASP A 333 -1.12 10.83 -9.71
C ASP A 333 -0.19 11.46 -10.76
N ASP A 334 -0.16 12.81 -10.87
CA ASP A 334 0.71 13.55 -11.79
C ASP A 334 2.07 13.90 -11.15
N THR A 335 2.07 14.28 -9.86
CA THR A 335 3.26 14.81 -9.17
C THR A 335 4.01 13.75 -8.36
N ASN A 336 3.31 12.70 -7.93
CA ASN A 336 3.87 11.55 -7.20
C ASN A 336 3.08 10.28 -7.57
N ALA A 337 3.22 9.87 -8.83
CA ALA A 337 2.48 8.74 -9.38
C ALA A 337 2.69 7.45 -8.57
N HIS A 338 1.70 6.58 -8.56
CA HIS A 338 1.86 5.21 -8.07
C HIS A 338 2.94 4.47 -8.88
N PRO A 339 3.56 3.43 -8.30
CA PRO A 339 4.52 2.59 -9.03
C PRO A 339 3.93 2.07 -10.34
N SER A 340 4.76 1.95 -11.37
CA SER A 340 4.33 1.59 -12.73
C SER A 340 3.69 0.20 -12.87
N PHE A 341 3.86 -0.66 -11.87
CA PHE A 341 3.19 -1.97 -11.84
C PHE A 341 1.70 -1.89 -11.49
N ILE A 342 1.20 -0.75 -11.00
CA ILE A 342 -0.23 -0.60 -10.70
C ILE A 342 -1.04 -0.64 -12.01
N GLY A 343 -2.09 -1.47 -12.02
CA GLY A 343 -2.87 -1.78 -13.21
C GLY A 343 -2.28 -2.91 -14.07
N ASN A 344 -1.11 -3.44 -13.70
CA ASN A 344 -0.41 -4.52 -14.40
C ASN A 344 -0.18 -5.72 -13.48
N LYS A 345 0.22 -6.85 -14.08
CA LYS A 345 0.62 -8.06 -13.35
C LYS A 345 2.10 -8.00 -13.02
N ILE A 346 2.45 -8.29 -11.77
CA ILE A 346 3.85 -8.45 -11.38
C ILE A 346 4.29 -9.86 -11.78
N THR A 347 5.35 -9.96 -12.58
CA THR A 347 5.83 -11.23 -13.13
C THR A 347 6.98 -11.84 -12.33
N GLN A 348 7.77 -11.00 -11.68
CA GLN A 348 8.93 -11.45 -10.90
C GLN A 348 9.28 -10.42 -9.82
N SER A 349 9.78 -10.92 -8.70
CA SER A 349 10.41 -10.12 -7.65
C SER A 349 11.91 -10.29 -7.69
N PHE A 350 12.66 -9.24 -7.38
CA PHE A 350 14.12 -9.30 -7.26
C PHE A 350 14.61 -8.43 -6.10
N PHE A 351 15.83 -8.70 -5.66
CA PHE A 351 16.46 -7.94 -4.59
C PHE A 351 17.82 -7.42 -5.04
N HIS A 352 18.00 -6.11 -4.99
CA HIS A 352 19.23 -5.46 -5.40
C HIS A 352 19.53 -4.24 -4.53
N ASN A 353 20.77 -4.09 -4.10
CA ASN A 353 21.23 -2.97 -3.27
C ASN A 353 20.30 -2.68 -2.07
N ASN A 354 19.91 -3.74 -1.34
CA ASN A 354 19.03 -3.69 -0.19
C ASN A 354 17.61 -3.14 -0.47
N ARG A 355 17.14 -3.28 -1.72
CA ARG A 355 15.81 -2.88 -2.17
C ARG A 355 15.10 -4.05 -2.82
N LEU A 356 13.83 -4.21 -2.49
CA LEU A 356 12.92 -5.11 -3.17
C LEU A 356 12.39 -4.42 -4.42
N GLY A 357 12.54 -5.05 -5.57
CA GLY A 357 12.05 -4.55 -6.84
C GLY A 357 11.13 -5.55 -7.53
N PHE A 358 10.32 -5.06 -8.46
CA PHE A 358 9.34 -5.83 -9.20
C PHE A 358 9.47 -5.61 -10.69
N LEU A 359 9.36 -6.70 -11.46
CA LEU A 359 9.21 -6.66 -12.91
C LEU A 359 7.72 -6.78 -13.25
N SER A 360 7.23 -5.87 -14.08
CA SER A 360 5.82 -5.86 -14.50
C SER A 360 5.72 -5.36 -15.93
N ALA A 361 5.15 -6.16 -16.82
CA ALA A 361 5.11 -5.86 -18.25
C ALA A 361 6.50 -5.39 -18.76
N ASP A 362 6.61 -4.14 -19.20
CA ASP A 362 7.84 -3.55 -19.73
C ASP A 362 8.55 -2.64 -18.70
N THR A 363 8.19 -2.74 -17.42
CA THR A 363 8.66 -1.83 -16.37
C THR A 363 9.36 -2.55 -15.22
N VAL A 364 10.28 -1.81 -14.60
CA VAL A 364 10.98 -2.17 -13.37
C VAL A 364 10.66 -1.13 -12.31
N SER A 365 10.18 -1.55 -11.16
CA SER A 365 9.83 -0.66 -10.03
C SER A 365 10.42 -1.16 -8.73
#